data_81f4612fe2c63fb623fff649920399e9
#
_entry.id   81f4612fe2c63fb623fff649920399e9
#
_cell.length_a   1.000
_cell.length_b   1.000
_cell.length_c   1.000
_cell.angle_alpha   90.00
_cell.angle_beta   90.00
_cell.angle_gamma   90.00
#
_symmetry.space_group_name_H-M   'P 1'
#
loop_
_entity.id
_entity.type
_entity.pdbx_description
1 polymer ?
#
loop_
_entity_poly.entity_id
_entity_poly.type
_entity_poly.pdbx_seq_one_letter_code
_entity_poly.pdbx_strand_id
1 'polypeptide(L)'
;MSVLKPQQTILVTGAAGFIGSEVSCQLLDMGYQVVGIDNLNDYYPVELKEYRLENLEGRSGFEFFPIDVEDKTSLTKLFDDYDFTAVINLAARAGVRASIEQPDVYMATNATGCLNLLELIRQHEIKKLVLASTSSLYAGQPMPFEETSPVNRPISPYAASKKAAEVMAYTYHHLFDIDVSIVRYFTVYGPAGRPDMSPYRFINWVAREQPIQLFGDGEQQRDFTFVSDIASGTIAALKPVGYEVFNLGGSKPYSILDMIGRIEKLTGKKAIIDFLPTHPTDMNATWAATEKASKILDWQPKVSFDEGLRRTYEWHREYFQFDAAPKSVVKQL
;
A
#
# COMPACT_ATOMS: atom_id res chain seq x y z
N MET A 1 18.27 17.32 -12.87
CA MET A 1 17.35 16.47 -12.10
C MET A 1 17.74 16.54 -10.65
N SER A 2 17.01 17.30 -9.81
CA SER A 2 17.30 17.36 -8.39
C SER A 2 16.47 16.30 -7.69
N VAL A 3 16.95 15.07 -7.71
CA VAL A 3 16.58 14.07 -6.70
C VAL A 3 17.10 14.62 -5.37
N LEU A 4 16.32 14.50 -4.30
CA LEU A 4 16.76 14.87 -2.95
C LEU A 4 18.14 14.28 -2.68
N LYS A 5 18.99 15.00 -1.96
CA LYS A 5 20.39 14.57 -1.75
C LYS A 5 20.44 13.50 -0.65
N PRO A 6 21.38 12.54 -0.70
CA PRO A 6 21.70 11.69 0.45
C PRO A 6 21.92 12.53 1.71
N GLN A 7 21.48 12.08 2.87
CA GLN A 7 21.42 12.76 4.19
C GLN A 7 20.16 13.61 4.45
N GLN A 8 19.17 13.63 3.57
CA GLN A 8 17.88 14.25 3.87
C GLN A 8 17.00 13.28 4.67
N THR A 9 16.32 13.82 5.68
CA THR A 9 15.43 13.01 6.53
C THR A 9 14.01 12.99 5.95
N ILE A 10 13.47 11.81 5.76
CA ILE A 10 12.12 11.58 5.23
C ILE A 10 11.28 10.91 6.30
N LEU A 11 10.11 11.48 6.60
CA LEU A 11 9.11 10.83 7.42
C LEU A 11 8.31 9.84 6.57
N VAL A 12 8.28 8.57 6.99
CA VAL A 12 7.41 7.53 6.41
C VAL A 12 6.39 7.11 7.44
N THR A 13 5.10 7.42 7.22
CA THR A 13 4.03 6.94 8.08
C THR A 13 3.53 5.58 7.61
N GLY A 14 3.10 4.72 8.54
CA GLY A 14 2.78 3.32 8.19
C GLY A 14 4.02 2.50 7.87
N ALA A 15 5.16 2.81 8.50
CA ALA A 15 6.47 2.19 8.22
C ALA A 15 6.53 0.68 8.52
N ALA A 16 5.75 0.19 9.49
CA ALA A 16 5.59 -1.24 9.76
C ALA A 16 4.55 -1.92 8.82
N GLY A 17 3.88 -1.13 7.98
CA GLY A 17 2.96 -1.61 6.97
C GLY A 17 3.68 -2.28 5.79
N PHE A 18 2.91 -2.98 4.94
CA PHE A 18 3.43 -3.73 3.79
C PHE A 18 4.20 -2.85 2.80
N ILE A 19 3.60 -1.73 2.36
CA ILE A 19 4.25 -0.82 1.41
C ILE A 19 5.28 0.06 2.13
N GLY A 20 4.96 0.51 3.36
CA GLY A 20 5.82 1.41 4.13
C GLY A 20 7.18 0.81 4.47
N SER A 21 7.24 -0.47 4.81
CA SER A 21 8.50 -1.16 5.09
C SER A 21 9.39 -1.26 3.83
N GLU A 22 8.82 -1.58 2.68
CA GLU A 22 9.56 -1.66 1.41
C GLU A 22 10.04 -0.28 0.95
N VAL A 23 9.21 0.78 1.09
CA VAL A 23 9.60 2.17 0.81
C VAL A 23 10.76 2.58 1.71
N SER A 24 10.67 2.28 3.02
CA SER A 24 11.75 2.58 3.97
C SER A 24 13.04 1.85 3.62
N CYS A 25 12.98 0.55 3.26
CA CYS A 25 14.14 -0.20 2.80
C CYS A 25 14.82 0.47 1.60
N GLN A 26 14.05 0.79 0.56
CA GLN A 26 14.62 1.38 -0.66
C GLN A 26 15.17 2.79 -0.42
N LEU A 27 14.54 3.62 0.42
CA LEU A 27 15.07 4.93 0.80
C LEU A 27 16.43 4.80 1.51
N LEU A 28 16.55 3.86 2.45
CA LEU A 28 17.81 3.58 3.15
C LEU A 28 18.90 3.10 2.18
N ASP A 29 18.55 2.23 1.21
CA ASP A 29 19.47 1.77 0.16
C ASP A 29 19.97 2.92 -0.72
N MET A 30 19.16 3.98 -0.88
CA MET A 30 19.50 5.20 -1.60
C MET A 30 20.28 6.22 -0.73
N GLY A 31 20.51 5.95 0.57
CA GLY A 31 21.28 6.77 1.49
C GLY A 31 20.48 7.88 2.18
N TYR A 32 19.13 7.84 2.16
CA TYR A 32 18.29 8.73 2.95
C TYR A 32 18.28 8.35 4.43
N GLN A 33 18.05 9.35 5.29
CA GLN A 33 17.63 9.09 6.67
C GLN A 33 16.11 8.90 6.68
N VAL A 34 15.63 7.89 7.37
CA VAL A 34 14.20 7.55 7.43
C VAL A 34 13.74 7.52 8.87
N VAL A 35 12.79 8.37 9.20
CA VAL A 35 12.01 8.27 10.44
C VAL A 35 10.71 7.59 10.10
N GLY A 36 10.49 6.39 10.65
CA GLY A 36 9.30 5.59 10.45
C GLY A 36 8.34 5.72 11.63
N ILE A 37 7.04 5.89 11.36
CA ILE A 37 6.00 5.78 12.38
C ILE A 37 4.93 4.77 11.99
N ASP A 38 4.40 4.02 12.98
CA ASP A 38 3.23 3.13 12.86
C ASP A 38 2.63 2.96 14.24
N ASN A 39 1.33 2.80 14.37
CA ASN A 39 0.67 2.55 15.66
C ASN A 39 0.63 1.06 16.04
N LEU A 40 1.16 0.19 15.20
CA LEU A 40 1.18 -1.26 15.38
C LEU A 40 -0.19 -1.86 15.71
N ASN A 41 -1.29 -1.28 15.16
CA ASN A 41 -2.63 -1.76 15.43
C ASN A 41 -2.83 -3.23 14.99
N ASP A 42 -3.80 -3.88 15.58
CA ASP A 42 -4.14 -5.30 15.44
C ASP A 42 -5.14 -5.60 14.30
N TYR A 43 -5.24 -4.74 13.29
CA TYR A 43 -6.08 -4.98 12.12
C TYR A 43 -5.78 -6.32 11.43
N TYR A 44 -4.53 -6.73 11.49
CA TYR A 44 -4.03 -8.07 11.18
C TYR A 44 -2.89 -8.42 12.16
N PRO A 45 -2.41 -9.69 12.22
CA PRO A 45 -1.41 -10.12 13.19
C PRO A 45 -0.22 -9.16 13.29
N VAL A 46 0.03 -8.64 14.51
CA VAL A 46 1.07 -7.64 14.78
C VAL A 46 2.46 -8.22 14.51
N GLU A 47 2.63 -9.53 14.70
CA GLU A 47 3.87 -10.25 14.42
C GLU A 47 4.37 -10.07 12.98
N LEU A 48 3.45 -9.84 12.03
CA LEU A 48 3.83 -9.54 10.64
C LEU A 48 4.36 -8.12 10.49
N LYS A 49 3.91 -7.17 11.32
CA LYS A 49 4.46 -5.81 11.38
C LYS A 49 5.83 -5.81 12.03
N GLU A 50 5.98 -6.55 13.14
CA GLU A 50 7.26 -6.75 13.83
C GLU A 50 8.29 -7.38 12.90
N TYR A 51 7.93 -8.45 12.17
CA TYR A 51 8.79 -9.07 11.16
C TYR A 51 9.30 -8.07 10.11
N ARG A 52 8.45 -7.13 9.66
CA ARG A 52 8.87 -6.11 8.69
C ARG A 52 9.80 -5.08 9.33
N LEU A 53 9.57 -4.72 10.60
CA LEU A 53 10.45 -3.81 11.35
C LEU A 53 11.81 -4.43 11.63
N GLU A 54 11.90 -5.73 11.95
CA GLU A 54 13.16 -6.44 12.15
C GLU A 54 14.11 -6.30 10.94
N ASN A 55 13.57 -6.18 9.71
CA ASN A 55 14.36 -5.95 8.51
C ASN A 55 14.85 -4.48 8.36
N LEU A 56 14.31 -3.56 9.13
CA LEU A 56 14.66 -2.13 9.13
C LEU A 56 15.50 -1.75 10.35
N GLU A 57 15.21 -2.35 11.49
CA GLU A 57 15.92 -2.11 12.75
C GLU A 57 17.40 -2.51 12.61
N GLY A 58 18.29 -1.70 13.17
CA GLY A 58 19.73 -1.89 13.04
C GLY A 58 20.34 -1.41 11.72
N ARG A 59 19.53 -1.00 10.74
CA ARG A 59 20.03 -0.33 9.53
C ARG A 59 20.42 1.11 9.86
N SER A 60 21.63 1.51 9.44
CA SER A 60 22.08 2.89 9.59
C SER A 60 21.11 3.85 8.90
N GLY A 61 20.68 4.89 9.63
CA GLY A 61 19.77 5.90 9.09
C GLY A 61 18.28 5.60 9.25
N PHE A 62 17.90 4.53 9.98
CA PHE A 62 16.50 4.23 10.32
C PHE A 62 16.23 4.45 11.80
N GLU A 63 15.18 5.18 12.09
CA GLU A 63 14.62 5.32 13.44
C GLU A 63 13.11 5.06 13.39
N PHE A 64 12.58 4.35 14.39
CA PHE A 64 11.17 3.98 14.46
C PHE A 64 10.51 4.50 15.74
N PHE A 65 9.30 5.03 15.60
CA PHE A 65 8.47 5.48 16.72
C PHE A 65 7.06 4.90 16.63
N PRO A 66 6.54 4.28 17.70
CA PRO A 66 5.18 3.75 17.74
C PRO A 66 4.17 4.90 17.95
N ILE A 67 3.94 5.70 16.90
CA ILE A 67 3.08 6.88 16.92
C ILE A 67 1.90 6.67 15.98
N ASP A 68 0.69 6.98 16.45
CA ASP A 68 -0.52 7.04 15.65
C ASP A 68 -0.63 8.40 14.95
N VAL A 69 -1.02 8.41 13.66
CA VAL A 69 -1.28 9.66 12.92
C VAL A 69 -2.49 10.43 13.46
N GLU A 70 -3.32 9.79 14.29
CA GLU A 70 -4.42 10.42 15.01
C GLU A 70 -3.94 11.17 16.27
N ASP A 71 -2.78 10.81 16.84
CA ASP A 71 -2.19 11.47 18.01
C ASP A 71 -1.38 12.72 17.59
N LYS A 72 -2.09 13.83 17.49
CA LYS A 72 -1.51 15.12 17.12
C LYS A 72 -0.39 15.56 18.09
N THR A 73 -0.50 15.22 19.37
CA THR A 73 0.48 15.63 20.39
C THR A 73 1.83 14.95 20.16
N SER A 74 1.83 13.63 19.99
CA SER A 74 3.04 12.87 19.71
C SER A 74 3.64 13.22 18.35
N LEU A 75 2.80 13.45 17.32
CA LEU A 75 3.25 13.94 16.01
C LEU A 75 3.93 15.31 16.12
N THR A 76 3.32 16.26 16.86
CA THR A 76 3.92 17.61 17.03
C THR A 76 5.32 17.50 17.63
N LYS A 77 5.47 16.72 18.69
CA LYS A 77 6.78 16.51 19.30
C LYS A 77 7.79 15.90 18.31
N LEU A 78 7.37 14.92 17.51
CA LEU A 78 8.24 14.33 16.50
C LEU A 78 8.70 15.35 15.45
N PHE A 79 7.78 16.23 15.00
CA PHE A 79 8.12 17.27 14.04
C PHE A 79 9.01 18.36 14.64
N ASP A 80 8.91 18.63 15.95
CA ASP A 80 9.82 19.55 16.66
C ASP A 80 11.23 18.97 16.83
N ASP A 81 11.35 17.64 16.92
CA ASP A 81 12.63 16.93 17.13
C ASP A 81 13.41 16.67 15.82
N TYR A 82 12.76 16.74 14.64
CA TYR A 82 13.35 16.37 13.35
C TYR A 82 13.10 17.41 12.24
N ASP A 83 14.14 17.72 11.46
CA ASP A 83 14.03 18.52 10.24
C ASP A 83 13.68 17.63 9.03
N PHE A 84 12.39 17.41 8.78
CA PHE A 84 11.95 16.62 7.64
C PHE A 84 12.01 17.40 6.33
N THR A 85 12.59 16.78 5.29
CA THR A 85 12.60 17.34 3.93
C THR A 85 11.35 17.00 3.15
N ALA A 86 10.77 15.85 3.46
CA ALA A 86 9.55 15.36 2.83
C ALA A 86 8.80 14.40 3.76
N VAL A 87 7.50 14.26 3.52
CA VAL A 87 6.63 13.29 4.18
C VAL A 87 6.05 12.33 3.15
N ILE A 88 6.17 11.02 3.39
CA ILE A 88 5.48 9.97 2.63
C ILE A 88 4.40 9.39 3.54
N ASN A 89 3.14 9.77 3.30
CA ASN A 89 2.01 9.32 4.10
C ASN A 89 1.39 8.04 3.56
N LEU A 90 1.80 6.89 4.15
CA LEU A 90 1.28 5.56 3.83
C LEU A 90 0.39 5.00 4.96
N ALA A 91 0.38 5.62 6.14
CA ALA A 91 -0.50 5.23 7.23
C ALA A 91 -1.96 5.34 6.79
N ALA A 92 -2.68 4.23 6.88
CA ALA A 92 -4.09 4.18 6.52
C ALA A 92 -4.77 2.93 7.09
N ARG A 93 -6.06 3.05 7.39
CA ARG A 93 -6.95 1.90 7.40
C ARG A 93 -7.32 1.57 5.96
N ALA A 94 -7.07 0.34 5.52
CA ALA A 94 -7.35 -0.12 4.17
C ALA A 94 -8.27 -1.34 4.21
N GLY A 95 -9.10 -1.51 3.16
CA GLY A 95 -10.06 -2.60 3.07
C GLY A 95 -11.48 -2.07 2.84
N VAL A 96 -12.03 -2.35 1.65
CA VAL A 96 -13.35 -1.86 1.24
C VAL A 96 -14.45 -2.45 2.14
N ARG A 97 -14.42 -3.78 2.36
CA ARG A 97 -15.47 -4.48 3.13
C ARG A 97 -15.44 -4.09 4.61
N ALA A 98 -14.29 -4.14 5.26
CA ALA A 98 -14.14 -3.76 6.67
C ALA A 98 -14.52 -2.28 6.93
N SER A 99 -14.39 -1.40 5.93
CA SER A 99 -14.81 -0.01 6.07
C SER A 99 -16.33 0.17 6.21
N ILE A 100 -17.13 -0.78 5.74
CA ILE A 100 -18.59 -0.74 5.88
C ILE A 100 -18.99 -1.04 7.34
N GLU A 101 -18.22 -1.91 8.00
CA GLU A 101 -18.47 -2.31 9.39
C GLU A 101 -17.98 -1.26 10.40
N GLN A 102 -16.86 -0.58 10.10
CA GLN A 102 -16.20 0.37 11.00
C GLN A 102 -15.85 1.70 10.31
N PRO A 103 -16.81 2.45 9.74
CA PRO A 103 -16.52 3.64 8.94
C PRO A 103 -15.76 4.73 9.69
N ASP A 104 -16.03 4.88 10.99
CA ASP A 104 -15.44 5.92 11.83
C ASP A 104 -13.92 5.79 11.92
N VAL A 105 -13.39 4.56 12.07
CA VAL A 105 -11.95 4.29 12.11
C VAL A 105 -11.27 4.72 10.81
N TYR A 106 -11.94 4.52 9.68
CA TYR A 106 -11.41 4.93 8.37
C TYR A 106 -11.37 6.45 8.22
N MET A 107 -12.39 7.15 8.69
CA MET A 107 -12.40 8.62 8.68
C MET A 107 -11.37 9.19 9.66
N ALA A 108 -11.25 8.65 10.85
CA ALA A 108 -10.27 9.09 11.84
C ALA A 108 -8.84 8.95 11.32
N THR A 109 -8.44 7.76 10.88
CA THR A 109 -7.07 7.52 10.40
C THR A 109 -6.81 8.21 9.06
N ASN A 110 -7.65 7.97 8.04
CA ASN A 110 -7.33 8.36 6.67
C ASN A 110 -7.58 9.85 6.39
N ALA A 111 -8.60 10.46 7.02
CA ALA A 111 -8.93 11.87 6.81
C ALA A 111 -8.36 12.75 7.92
N THR A 112 -8.70 12.49 9.19
CA THR A 112 -8.22 13.33 10.30
C THR A 112 -6.72 13.16 10.54
N GLY A 113 -6.19 11.93 10.49
CA GLY A 113 -4.75 11.69 10.56
C GLY A 113 -3.98 12.39 9.43
N CYS A 114 -4.52 12.39 8.21
CA CYS A 114 -3.95 13.14 7.09
C CYS A 114 -3.97 14.65 7.35
N LEU A 115 -5.05 15.20 7.92
CA LEU A 115 -5.14 16.61 8.28
C LEU A 115 -4.11 16.99 9.35
N ASN A 116 -3.88 16.14 10.36
CA ASN A 116 -2.85 16.37 11.37
C ASN A 116 -1.46 16.52 10.72
N LEU A 117 -1.12 15.63 9.77
CA LEU A 117 0.14 15.71 9.03
C LEU A 117 0.22 16.96 8.16
N LEU A 118 -0.83 17.32 7.44
CA LEU A 118 -0.87 18.51 6.58
C LEU A 118 -0.64 19.80 7.40
N GLU A 119 -1.23 19.91 8.59
CA GLU A 119 -1.01 21.05 9.50
C GLU A 119 0.45 21.13 9.97
N LEU A 120 1.07 20.00 10.32
CA LEU A 120 2.46 19.96 10.75
C LEU A 120 3.42 20.24 9.57
N ILE A 121 3.15 19.69 8.39
CA ILE A 121 3.89 19.99 7.15
C ILE A 121 3.87 21.50 6.89
N ARG A 122 2.71 22.15 7.04
CA ARG A 122 2.57 23.61 6.89
C ARG A 122 3.34 24.37 7.96
N GLN A 123 3.21 23.98 9.23
CA GLN A 123 3.84 24.68 10.38
C GLN A 123 5.37 24.61 10.35
N HIS A 124 5.91 23.47 9.91
CA HIS A 124 7.37 23.23 9.78
C HIS A 124 7.92 23.54 8.38
N GLU A 125 7.10 24.19 7.53
CA GLU A 125 7.49 24.63 6.17
C GLU A 125 8.02 23.51 5.27
N ILE A 126 7.62 22.26 5.50
CA ILE A 126 8.01 21.12 4.68
C ILE A 126 7.36 21.26 3.30
N LYS A 127 8.17 21.15 2.24
CA LYS A 127 7.72 21.47 0.88
C LYS A 127 7.17 20.28 0.10
N LYS A 128 7.36 19.05 0.55
CA LYS A 128 6.99 17.85 -0.22
C LYS A 128 6.17 16.87 0.58
N LEU A 129 5.00 16.52 0.01
CA LEU A 129 4.15 15.43 0.48
C LEU A 129 3.94 14.41 -0.65
N VAL A 130 4.15 13.13 -0.37
CA VAL A 130 3.63 12.01 -1.16
C VAL A 130 2.50 11.36 -0.36
N LEU A 131 1.29 11.35 -0.93
CA LEU A 131 0.10 10.84 -0.25
C LEU A 131 -0.42 9.58 -0.95
N ALA A 132 -0.43 8.45 -0.24
CA ALA A 132 -1.04 7.22 -0.73
C ALA A 132 -2.56 7.36 -0.84
N SER A 133 -3.10 7.05 -2.02
CA SER A 133 -4.51 6.94 -2.32
C SER A 133 -4.83 5.55 -2.91
N THR A 134 -5.92 5.40 -3.62
CA THR A 134 -6.46 4.09 -3.98
C THR A 134 -7.17 4.09 -5.34
N SER A 135 -7.03 2.99 -6.10
CA SER A 135 -7.83 2.74 -7.30
C SER A 135 -9.32 2.51 -7.02
N SER A 136 -9.70 2.27 -5.75
CA SER A 136 -11.12 2.12 -5.35
C SER A 136 -11.96 3.38 -5.60
N LEU A 137 -11.32 4.52 -5.84
CA LEU A 137 -11.97 5.76 -6.24
C LEU A 137 -12.59 5.70 -7.64
N TYR A 138 -12.07 4.85 -8.50
CA TYR A 138 -12.51 4.74 -9.91
C TYR A 138 -13.76 3.88 -10.13
N ALA A 139 -14.39 3.40 -9.07
CA ALA A 139 -15.57 2.57 -9.20
C ALA A 139 -16.63 3.20 -10.15
N GLY A 140 -17.04 2.41 -11.16
CA GLY A 140 -18.00 2.86 -12.17
C GLY A 140 -17.41 3.67 -13.32
N GLN A 141 -16.10 3.91 -13.36
CA GLN A 141 -15.42 4.58 -14.46
C GLN A 141 -15.03 3.58 -15.59
N PRO A 142 -14.86 4.04 -16.83
CA PRO A 142 -14.32 3.21 -17.90
C PRO A 142 -12.86 2.84 -17.64
N MET A 143 -12.41 1.70 -18.17
CA MET A 143 -11.05 1.20 -18.06
C MET A 143 -10.31 1.28 -19.41
N PRO A 144 -8.96 1.42 -19.41
CA PRO A 144 -8.09 1.57 -18.22
C PRO A 144 -8.42 2.83 -17.44
N PHE A 145 -8.25 2.78 -16.09
CA PHE A 145 -8.51 3.94 -15.24
C PHE A 145 -7.46 5.03 -15.45
N GLU A 146 -7.91 6.21 -15.81
CA GLU A 146 -7.07 7.40 -15.99
C GLU A 146 -7.21 8.35 -14.81
N GLU A 147 -6.15 9.08 -14.46
CA GLU A 147 -6.13 10.03 -13.35
C GLU A 147 -7.11 11.19 -13.55
N THR A 148 -7.46 11.50 -14.79
CA THR A 148 -8.44 12.52 -15.20
C THR A 148 -9.89 12.09 -14.98
N SER A 149 -10.15 10.80 -14.76
CA SER A 149 -11.51 10.29 -14.54
C SER A 149 -12.12 10.91 -13.28
N PRO A 150 -13.43 11.29 -13.32
CA PRO A 150 -14.11 11.86 -12.18
C PRO A 150 -14.27 10.81 -11.07
N VAL A 151 -13.78 11.15 -9.87
CA VAL A 151 -13.80 10.26 -8.68
C VAL A 151 -14.64 10.86 -7.54
N ASN A 152 -15.80 11.44 -7.90
CA ASN A 152 -16.64 12.20 -6.97
C ASN A 152 -17.74 11.36 -6.32
N ARG A 153 -17.84 10.06 -6.66
CA ARG A 153 -18.90 9.16 -6.18
C ARG A 153 -18.28 7.85 -5.65
N PRO A 154 -17.46 7.92 -4.57
CA PRO A 154 -16.90 6.72 -3.96
C PRO A 154 -18.02 5.82 -3.42
N ILE A 155 -17.89 4.49 -3.60
CA ILE A 155 -18.91 3.50 -3.23
C ILE A 155 -18.62 2.78 -1.90
N SER A 156 -17.61 3.24 -1.14
CA SER A 156 -17.29 2.69 0.17
C SER A 156 -16.74 3.77 1.11
N PRO A 157 -16.91 3.61 2.44
CA PRO A 157 -16.31 4.52 3.41
C PRO A 157 -14.79 4.63 3.28
N TYR A 158 -14.10 3.53 2.96
CA TYR A 158 -12.67 3.55 2.65
C TYR A 158 -12.35 4.50 1.49
N ALA A 159 -13.01 4.34 0.35
CA ALA A 159 -12.77 5.21 -0.79
C ALA A 159 -13.14 6.67 -0.46
N ALA A 160 -14.23 6.91 0.27
CA ALA A 160 -14.64 8.24 0.69
C ALA A 160 -13.59 8.91 1.59
N SER A 161 -13.02 8.19 2.57
CA SER A 161 -11.97 8.71 3.45
C SER A 161 -10.67 9.04 2.70
N LYS A 162 -10.28 8.21 1.72
CA LYS A 162 -9.12 8.51 0.86
C LYS A 162 -9.39 9.70 -0.06
N LYS A 163 -10.62 9.85 -0.58
CA LYS A 163 -11.01 11.04 -1.35
C LYS A 163 -10.97 12.31 -0.51
N ALA A 164 -11.42 12.27 0.73
CA ALA A 164 -11.32 13.40 1.66
C ALA A 164 -9.85 13.84 1.84
N ALA A 165 -8.92 12.88 2.01
CA ALA A 165 -7.50 13.18 2.10
C ALA A 165 -6.95 13.84 0.81
N GLU A 166 -7.32 13.35 -0.40
CA GLU A 166 -6.91 13.97 -1.67
C GLU A 166 -7.38 15.43 -1.78
N VAL A 167 -8.63 15.69 -1.41
CA VAL A 167 -9.23 17.05 -1.50
C VAL A 167 -8.57 17.99 -0.51
N MET A 168 -8.29 17.54 0.73
CA MET A 168 -7.56 18.34 1.71
C MET A 168 -6.13 18.63 1.25
N ALA A 169 -5.42 17.64 0.72
CA ALA A 169 -4.07 17.83 0.19
C ALA A 169 -4.03 18.87 -0.95
N TYR A 170 -5.03 18.87 -1.85
CA TYR A 170 -5.18 19.92 -2.85
C TYR A 170 -5.37 21.31 -2.22
N THR A 171 -6.22 21.41 -1.20
CA THR A 171 -6.45 22.69 -0.49
C THR A 171 -5.16 23.23 0.11
N TYR A 172 -4.34 22.37 0.74
CA TYR A 172 -3.05 22.75 1.32
C TYR A 172 -2.00 23.12 0.27
N HIS A 173 -2.00 22.43 -0.88
CA HIS A 173 -1.20 22.84 -2.02
C HIS A 173 -1.59 24.26 -2.47
N HIS A 174 -2.88 24.51 -2.67
CA HIS A 174 -3.38 25.79 -3.19
C HIS A 174 -3.13 26.96 -2.23
N LEU A 175 -3.29 26.75 -0.91
CA LEU A 175 -3.16 27.82 0.08
C LEU A 175 -1.72 28.06 0.56
N PHE A 176 -0.89 27.04 0.58
CA PHE A 176 0.42 27.05 1.23
C PHE A 176 1.58 26.62 0.34
N ASP A 177 1.33 26.42 -0.94
CA ASP A 177 2.34 26.05 -1.95
C ASP A 177 3.15 24.78 -1.59
N ILE A 178 2.47 23.81 -0.95
CA ILE A 178 3.04 22.49 -0.67
C ILE A 178 3.02 21.69 -1.95
N ASP A 179 4.17 21.14 -2.38
CA ASP A 179 4.24 20.21 -3.50
C ASP A 179 3.67 18.85 -3.11
N VAL A 180 2.62 18.41 -3.79
CA VAL A 180 1.86 17.19 -3.47
C VAL A 180 1.84 16.22 -4.63
N SER A 181 2.32 15.01 -4.39
CA SER A 181 2.10 13.86 -5.28
C SER A 181 1.08 12.91 -4.65
N ILE A 182 -0.06 12.73 -5.28
CA ILE A 182 -1.04 11.70 -4.92
C ILE A 182 -0.69 10.42 -5.68
N VAL A 183 -0.51 9.29 -5.00
CA VAL A 183 -0.26 7.99 -5.63
C VAL A 183 -1.44 7.05 -5.40
N ARG A 184 -2.19 6.73 -6.46
CA ARG A 184 -3.31 5.79 -6.42
C ARG A 184 -2.81 4.39 -6.70
N TYR A 185 -2.72 3.58 -5.65
CA TYR A 185 -2.28 2.19 -5.76
C TYR A 185 -3.40 1.29 -6.29
N PHE A 186 -3.00 0.37 -7.14
CA PHE A 186 -3.81 -0.78 -7.55
C PHE A 186 -3.57 -1.96 -6.61
N THR A 187 -3.77 -3.19 -7.06
CA THR A 187 -3.65 -4.34 -6.14
C THR A 187 -2.19 -4.70 -5.90
N VAL A 188 -1.66 -4.26 -4.77
CA VAL A 188 -0.26 -4.51 -4.39
C VAL A 188 -0.10 -5.88 -3.76
N TYR A 189 0.92 -6.63 -4.19
CA TYR A 189 1.24 -7.96 -3.67
C TYR A 189 2.75 -8.16 -3.56
N GLY A 190 3.19 -9.17 -2.78
CA GLY A 190 4.61 -9.46 -2.59
C GLY A 190 4.89 -10.18 -1.28
N PRO A 191 6.18 -10.46 -0.98
CA PRO A 191 6.64 -11.01 0.29
C PRO A 191 6.15 -10.19 1.48
N ALA A 192 5.85 -10.85 2.59
CA ALA A 192 5.29 -10.22 3.78
C ALA A 192 4.05 -9.33 3.50
N GLY A 193 3.24 -9.70 2.51
CA GLY A 193 2.03 -8.98 2.12
C GLY A 193 0.96 -8.94 3.20
N ARG A 194 -0.14 -8.22 2.92
CA ARG A 194 -1.30 -8.17 3.84
C ARG A 194 -2.07 -9.48 3.82
N PRO A 195 -2.40 -10.06 5.00
CA PRO A 195 -3.07 -11.37 5.09
C PRO A 195 -4.50 -11.39 4.53
N ASP A 196 -5.17 -10.23 4.47
CA ASP A 196 -6.52 -10.09 3.93
C ASP A 196 -6.59 -10.06 2.39
N MET A 197 -5.43 -9.96 1.71
CA MET A 197 -5.36 -9.88 0.25
C MET A 197 -5.33 -11.26 -0.41
N SER A 198 -5.96 -11.36 -1.59
CA SER A 198 -6.09 -12.63 -2.32
C SER A 198 -4.77 -13.34 -2.63
N PRO A 199 -3.68 -12.68 -3.10
CA PRO A 199 -2.43 -13.40 -3.36
C PRO A 199 -1.86 -14.07 -2.10
N TYR A 200 -1.88 -13.38 -0.96
CA TYR A 200 -1.42 -13.93 0.31
C TYR A 200 -2.27 -15.12 0.76
N ARG A 201 -3.60 -14.95 0.78
CA ARG A 201 -4.53 -15.99 1.23
C ARG A 201 -4.48 -17.22 0.34
N PHE A 202 -4.47 -17.04 -0.97
CA PHE A 202 -4.55 -18.15 -1.92
C PHE A 202 -3.25 -18.98 -1.93
N ILE A 203 -2.09 -18.35 -1.81
CA ILE A 203 -0.82 -19.07 -1.64
C ILE A 203 -0.88 -19.94 -0.38
N ASN A 204 -1.33 -19.38 0.75
CA ASN A 204 -1.45 -20.15 1.99
C ASN A 204 -2.45 -21.30 1.89
N TRP A 205 -3.62 -21.04 1.32
CA TRP A 205 -4.66 -22.07 1.21
C TRP A 205 -4.24 -23.21 0.27
N VAL A 206 -3.71 -22.90 -0.91
CA VAL A 206 -3.25 -23.92 -1.85
C VAL A 206 -2.09 -24.72 -1.26
N ALA A 207 -1.08 -24.05 -0.68
CA ALA A 207 0.06 -24.71 -0.08
C ALA A 207 -0.33 -25.67 1.08
N ARG A 208 -1.42 -25.35 1.80
CA ARG A 208 -1.95 -26.16 2.91
C ARG A 208 -3.11 -27.07 2.53
N GLU A 209 -3.48 -27.14 1.24
CA GLU A 209 -4.60 -27.93 0.73
C GLU A 209 -5.94 -27.57 1.40
N GLN A 210 -6.11 -26.27 1.73
CA GLN A 210 -7.33 -25.70 2.29
C GLN A 210 -8.21 -25.13 1.19
N PRO A 211 -9.55 -25.16 1.36
CA PRO A 211 -10.48 -24.58 0.38
C PRO A 211 -10.29 -23.06 0.22
N ILE A 212 -10.22 -22.62 -1.04
CA ILE A 212 -10.26 -21.20 -1.41
C ILE A 212 -11.73 -20.77 -1.43
N GLN A 213 -12.09 -19.80 -0.60
CA GLN A 213 -13.38 -19.13 -0.68
C GLN A 213 -13.33 -18.06 -1.78
N LEU A 214 -13.88 -18.37 -2.95
CA LEU A 214 -13.87 -17.51 -4.12
C LEU A 214 -15.24 -16.87 -4.35
N PHE A 215 -15.29 -15.53 -4.22
CA PHE A 215 -16.51 -14.78 -4.51
C PHE A 215 -16.69 -14.59 -6.01
N GLY A 216 -17.90 -14.89 -6.54
CA GLY A 216 -18.19 -14.85 -7.97
C GLY A 216 -17.66 -16.09 -8.71
N ASP A 217 -17.45 -15.95 -10.00
CA ASP A 217 -17.00 -17.03 -10.91
C ASP A 217 -15.47 -17.13 -11.08
N GLY A 218 -14.72 -16.18 -10.50
CA GLY A 218 -13.26 -16.12 -10.60
C GLY A 218 -12.73 -15.42 -11.86
N GLU A 219 -13.60 -14.98 -12.77
CA GLU A 219 -13.21 -14.23 -13.98
C GLU A 219 -12.95 -12.74 -13.70
N GLN A 220 -13.27 -12.27 -12.49
CA GLN A 220 -12.95 -10.90 -12.10
C GLN A 220 -11.45 -10.66 -12.20
N GLN A 221 -11.10 -9.51 -12.81
CA GLN A 221 -9.71 -9.17 -13.13
C GLN A 221 -9.16 -8.10 -12.18
N ARG A 222 -7.89 -8.23 -11.85
CA ARG A 222 -7.16 -7.24 -11.04
C ARG A 222 -5.80 -6.94 -11.67
N ASP A 223 -5.43 -5.68 -11.57
CA ASP A 223 -4.09 -5.20 -11.86
C ASP A 223 -3.20 -5.46 -10.63
N PHE A 224 -2.42 -6.52 -10.70
CA PHE A 224 -1.48 -6.90 -9.63
C PHE A 224 -0.13 -6.25 -9.87
N THR A 225 0.35 -5.48 -8.88
CA THR A 225 1.63 -4.79 -8.95
C THR A 225 2.53 -5.22 -7.81
N PHE A 226 3.76 -5.58 -8.12
CA PHE A 226 4.69 -6.08 -7.11
C PHE A 226 5.14 -4.95 -6.17
N VAL A 227 5.30 -5.25 -4.88
CA VAL A 227 5.54 -4.26 -3.83
C VAL A 227 6.79 -3.41 -4.06
N SER A 228 7.88 -3.99 -4.60
CA SER A 228 9.10 -3.21 -4.88
C SER A 228 8.90 -2.19 -6.00
N ASP A 229 8.05 -2.49 -6.99
CA ASP A 229 7.71 -1.53 -8.03
C ASP A 229 6.85 -0.38 -7.47
N ILE A 230 5.89 -0.71 -6.61
CA ILE A 230 5.08 0.31 -5.92
C ILE A 230 5.96 1.20 -5.05
N ALA A 231 6.90 0.63 -4.29
CA ALA A 231 7.84 1.40 -3.48
C ALA A 231 8.70 2.33 -4.33
N SER A 232 9.27 1.83 -5.43
CA SER A 232 10.07 2.65 -6.35
C SER A 232 9.26 3.79 -6.97
N GLY A 233 7.99 3.56 -7.33
CA GLY A 233 7.09 4.59 -7.86
C GLY A 233 6.71 5.63 -6.80
N THR A 234 6.51 5.19 -5.56
CA THR A 234 6.26 6.07 -4.42
C THR A 234 7.47 6.99 -4.14
N ILE A 235 8.68 6.45 -4.22
CA ILE A 235 9.92 7.23 -4.06
C ILE A 235 10.12 8.16 -5.25
N ALA A 236 9.85 7.72 -6.47
CA ALA A 236 9.90 8.58 -7.66
C ALA A 236 8.95 9.78 -7.56
N ALA A 237 7.82 9.62 -6.85
CA ALA A 237 6.86 10.68 -6.58
C ALA A 237 7.37 11.77 -5.60
N LEU A 238 8.56 11.61 -5.00
CA LEU A 238 9.28 12.69 -4.29
C LEU A 238 9.76 13.80 -5.24
N LYS A 239 9.78 13.55 -6.55
CA LYS A 239 10.06 14.58 -7.55
C LYS A 239 9.10 15.77 -7.40
N PRO A 240 9.59 17.03 -7.42
CA PRO A 240 8.73 18.19 -7.41
C PRO A 240 7.84 18.25 -8.66
N VAL A 241 6.53 18.39 -8.46
CA VAL A 241 5.52 18.39 -9.56
C VAL A 241 4.41 19.43 -9.35
N GLY A 242 4.45 20.21 -8.25
CA GLY A 242 3.36 21.07 -7.82
C GLY A 242 2.23 20.25 -7.21
N TYR A 243 1.17 19.97 -7.95
CA TYR A 243 0.11 19.04 -7.53
C TYR A 243 -0.19 18.08 -8.68
N GLU A 244 0.07 16.81 -8.44
CA GLU A 244 -0.18 15.78 -9.44
C GLU A 244 -0.72 14.48 -8.81
N VAL A 245 -1.57 13.80 -9.57
CA VAL A 245 -2.10 12.46 -9.25
C VAL A 245 -1.48 11.45 -10.19
N PHE A 246 -1.00 10.33 -9.67
CA PHE A 246 -0.39 9.25 -10.43
C PHE A 246 -1.03 7.91 -10.12
N ASN A 247 -1.36 7.14 -11.13
CA ASN A 247 -1.66 5.73 -10.98
C ASN A 247 -0.37 4.93 -10.91
N LEU A 248 -0.23 4.10 -9.86
CA LEU A 248 0.83 3.11 -9.77
C LEU A 248 0.21 1.71 -9.83
N GLY A 249 0.33 1.08 -10.99
CA GLY A 249 -0.28 -0.20 -11.33
C GLY A 249 0.56 -0.99 -12.34
N GLY A 250 0.21 -2.24 -12.56
CA GLY A 250 0.88 -3.15 -13.50
C GLY A 250 0.46 -2.94 -14.97
N SER A 251 -0.58 -2.15 -15.22
CA SER A 251 -1.18 -1.89 -16.54
C SER A 251 -1.67 -3.14 -17.28
N LYS A 252 -1.70 -4.29 -16.62
CA LYS A 252 -2.16 -5.54 -17.17
C LYS A 252 -3.03 -6.31 -16.17
N PRO A 253 -4.31 -6.52 -16.48
CA PRO A 253 -5.19 -7.28 -15.61
C PRO A 253 -4.97 -8.79 -15.75
N TYR A 254 -5.13 -9.51 -14.63
CA TYR A 254 -5.15 -10.96 -14.56
C TYR A 254 -6.42 -11.41 -13.84
N SER A 255 -7.04 -12.52 -14.32
CA SER A 255 -8.19 -13.07 -13.61
C SER A 255 -7.77 -13.78 -12.32
N ILE A 256 -8.70 -13.91 -11.41
CA ILE A 256 -8.45 -14.64 -10.16
C ILE A 256 -8.16 -16.12 -10.44
N LEU A 257 -8.85 -16.73 -11.41
CA LEU A 257 -8.56 -18.11 -11.84
C LEU A 257 -7.17 -18.25 -12.47
N ASP A 258 -6.72 -17.27 -13.26
CA ASP A 258 -5.35 -17.28 -13.81
C ASP A 258 -4.31 -17.22 -12.67
N MET A 259 -4.53 -16.39 -11.65
CA MET A 259 -3.67 -16.34 -10.47
C MET A 259 -3.64 -17.69 -9.74
N ILE A 260 -4.81 -18.32 -9.51
CA ILE A 260 -4.88 -19.63 -8.86
C ILE A 260 -4.10 -20.67 -9.66
N GLY A 261 -4.28 -20.74 -10.98
CA GLY A 261 -3.55 -21.68 -11.84
C GLY A 261 -2.02 -21.50 -11.81
N ARG A 262 -1.54 -20.25 -11.62
CA ARG A 262 -0.09 -19.96 -11.40
C ARG A 262 0.36 -20.43 -10.02
N ILE A 263 -0.44 -20.23 -8.98
CA ILE A 263 -0.13 -20.70 -7.63
C ILE A 263 -0.10 -22.24 -7.59
N GLU A 264 -1.01 -22.93 -8.28
CA GLU A 264 -0.96 -24.39 -8.41
C GLU A 264 0.38 -24.87 -9.02
N LYS A 265 0.85 -24.20 -10.07
CA LYS A 265 2.15 -24.53 -10.70
C LYS A 265 3.32 -24.32 -9.75
N LEU A 266 3.29 -23.25 -8.95
CA LEU A 266 4.35 -22.94 -7.99
C LEU A 266 4.38 -23.92 -6.81
N THR A 267 3.20 -24.29 -6.30
CA THR A 267 3.08 -25.17 -5.12
C THR A 267 3.16 -26.66 -5.48
N GLY A 268 2.91 -27.01 -6.74
CA GLY A 268 2.73 -28.40 -7.17
C GLY A 268 1.42 -29.05 -6.69
N LYS A 269 0.53 -28.27 -6.09
CA LYS A 269 -0.75 -28.72 -5.50
C LYS A 269 -1.95 -28.17 -6.25
N LYS A 270 -3.08 -28.87 -6.19
CA LYS A 270 -4.34 -28.43 -6.79
C LYS A 270 -5.15 -27.60 -5.79
N ALA A 271 -5.72 -26.51 -6.29
CA ALA A 271 -6.63 -25.70 -5.50
C ALA A 271 -7.99 -26.41 -5.32
N ILE A 272 -8.50 -26.35 -4.11
CA ILE A 272 -9.89 -26.70 -3.80
C ILE A 272 -10.65 -25.38 -3.78
N ILE A 273 -11.68 -25.22 -4.62
CA ILE A 273 -12.36 -23.93 -4.76
C ILE A 273 -13.83 -24.06 -4.34
N ASP A 274 -14.21 -23.28 -3.34
CA ASP A 274 -15.60 -23.09 -2.91
C ASP A 274 -16.10 -21.76 -3.47
N PHE A 275 -17.00 -21.80 -4.45
CA PHE A 275 -17.58 -20.61 -5.05
C PHE A 275 -18.65 -20.00 -4.15
N LEU A 276 -18.53 -18.73 -3.86
CA LEU A 276 -19.46 -17.93 -3.05
C LEU A 276 -20.17 -16.87 -3.93
N PRO A 277 -21.36 -16.39 -3.53
CA PRO A 277 -22.04 -15.32 -4.25
C PRO A 277 -21.16 -14.06 -4.39
N THR A 278 -21.30 -13.35 -5.52
CA THR A 278 -20.59 -12.08 -5.77
C THR A 278 -20.94 -11.04 -4.70
N HIS A 279 -19.93 -10.32 -4.20
CA HIS A 279 -20.15 -9.24 -3.24
C HIS A 279 -20.50 -7.94 -3.97
N PRO A 280 -21.52 -7.15 -3.50
CA PRO A 280 -21.99 -5.95 -4.19
C PRO A 280 -20.93 -4.86 -4.41
N THR A 281 -19.86 -4.84 -3.60
CA THR A 281 -18.75 -3.85 -3.73
C THR A 281 -17.61 -4.35 -4.61
N ASP A 282 -17.69 -5.58 -5.14
CA ASP A 282 -16.64 -6.12 -5.99
C ASP A 282 -16.78 -5.57 -7.42
N MET A 283 -15.70 -5.03 -7.96
CA MET A 283 -15.62 -4.61 -9.36
C MET A 283 -15.25 -5.81 -10.24
N ASN A 284 -15.83 -5.89 -11.43
CA ASN A 284 -15.53 -6.98 -12.38
C ASN A 284 -14.07 -6.92 -12.85
N ALA A 285 -13.53 -5.73 -13.05
CA ALA A 285 -12.15 -5.56 -13.44
C ALA A 285 -11.57 -4.25 -12.88
N THR A 286 -10.24 -4.19 -12.74
CA THR A 286 -9.50 -2.97 -12.44
C THR A 286 -8.13 -3.04 -13.08
N TRP A 287 -7.76 -2.02 -13.87
CA TRP A 287 -6.37 -1.81 -14.29
C TRP A 287 -6.06 -0.35 -14.58
N ALA A 288 -4.79 0.01 -14.41
CA ALA A 288 -4.27 1.36 -14.51
C ALA A 288 -3.90 1.75 -15.94
N ALA A 289 -4.20 2.99 -16.33
CA ALA A 289 -3.36 3.74 -17.25
C ALA A 289 -2.18 4.31 -16.46
N THR A 290 -0.94 4.02 -16.88
CA THR A 290 0.29 4.40 -16.16
C THR A 290 1.21 5.32 -16.99
N GLU A 291 0.75 5.78 -18.14
CA GLU A 291 1.50 6.63 -19.08
C GLU A 291 1.96 7.93 -18.41
N LYS A 292 1.14 8.48 -17.51
CA LYS A 292 1.46 9.70 -16.77
C LYS A 292 2.63 9.47 -15.80
N ALA A 293 2.59 8.39 -15.03
CA ALA A 293 3.68 8.00 -14.14
C ALA A 293 4.98 7.73 -14.93
N SER A 294 4.89 7.05 -16.07
CA SER A 294 6.03 6.81 -16.95
C SER A 294 6.63 8.12 -17.47
N LYS A 295 5.81 9.05 -17.96
CA LYS A 295 6.27 10.30 -18.57
C LYS A 295 6.85 11.29 -17.55
N ILE A 296 6.22 11.43 -16.37
CA ILE A 296 6.58 12.47 -15.41
C ILE A 296 7.57 11.93 -14.39
N LEU A 297 7.37 10.72 -13.87
CA LEU A 297 8.20 10.13 -12.82
C LEU A 297 9.33 9.25 -13.37
N ASP A 298 9.34 8.95 -14.67
CA ASP A 298 10.24 7.96 -15.31
C ASP A 298 10.09 6.58 -14.66
N TRP A 299 8.83 6.20 -14.34
CA TRP A 299 8.51 4.98 -13.63
C TRP A 299 7.66 4.03 -14.45
N GLN A 300 8.03 2.76 -14.41
CA GLN A 300 7.26 1.64 -14.95
C GLN A 300 7.45 0.42 -14.04
N PRO A 301 6.44 -0.46 -13.90
CA PRO A 301 6.59 -1.72 -13.18
C PRO A 301 7.57 -2.63 -13.93
N LYS A 302 8.49 -3.26 -13.20
CA LYS A 302 9.57 -4.08 -13.75
C LYS A 302 9.40 -5.57 -13.45
N VAL A 303 8.72 -5.90 -12.35
CA VAL A 303 8.56 -7.28 -11.92
C VAL A 303 7.33 -7.89 -12.59
N SER A 304 7.54 -8.96 -13.36
CA SER A 304 6.42 -9.68 -13.97
C SER A 304 5.54 -10.37 -12.91
N PHE A 305 4.27 -10.62 -13.24
CA PHE A 305 3.35 -11.27 -12.32
C PHE A 305 3.84 -12.67 -11.89
N ASP A 306 4.39 -13.45 -12.83
CA ASP A 306 4.96 -14.77 -12.53
C ASP A 306 6.14 -14.69 -11.55
N GLU A 307 7.06 -13.78 -11.80
CA GLU A 307 8.22 -13.59 -10.92
C GLU A 307 7.81 -13.07 -9.54
N GLY A 308 6.88 -12.14 -9.48
CA GLY A 308 6.36 -11.62 -8.22
C GLY A 308 5.64 -12.69 -7.41
N LEU A 309 4.80 -13.53 -8.04
CA LEU A 309 4.16 -14.67 -7.36
C LEU A 309 5.19 -15.70 -6.87
N ARG A 310 6.23 -15.98 -7.66
CA ARG A 310 7.31 -16.89 -7.25
C ARG A 310 8.00 -16.38 -5.99
N ARG A 311 8.43 -15.11 -5.96
CA ARG A 311 9.06 -14.50 -4.78
C ARG A 311 8.13 -14.48 -3.57
N THR A 312 6.85 -14.20 -3.81
CA THR A 312 5.84 -14.21 -2.75
C THR A 312 5.66 -15.61 -2.15
N TYR A 313 5.61 -16.64 -3.01
CA TYR A 313 5.50 -18.02 -2.56
C TYR A 313 6.75 -18.49 -1.81
N GLU A 314 7.95 -18.15 -2.28
CA GLU A 314 9.21 -18.48 -1.59
C GLU A 314 9.25 -17.91 -0.18
N TRP A 315 8.86 -16.62 -0.03
CA TRP A 315 8.73 -16.02 1.28
C TRP A 315 7.71 -16.77 2.17
N HIS A 316 6.54 -17.11 1.64
CA HIS A 316 5.54 -17.87 2.40
C HIS A 316 6.06 -19.23 2.84
N ARG A 317 6.77 -19.93 1.96
CA ARG A 317 7.36 -21.24 2.25
C ARG A 317 8.35 -21.16 3.42
N GLU A 318 9.19 -20.14 3.43
CA GLU A 318 10.16 -19.90 4.51
C GLU A 318 9.48 -19.43 5.80
N TYR A 319 8.67 -18.41 5.72
CA TYR A 319 8.02 -17.80 6.89
C TYR A 319 7.09 -18.78 7.61
N PHE A 320 6.30 -19.55 6.87
CA PHE A 320 5.38 -20.54 7.43
C PHE A 320 5.96 -21.95 7.54
N GLN A 321 7.19 -22.17 7.13
CA GLN A 321 7.87 -23.47 7.16
C GLN A 321 7.03 -24.59 6.52
N PHE A 322 6.49 -24.36 5.31
CA PHE A 322 5.59 -25.32 4.64
C PHE A 322 6.20 -26.71 4.45
N ASP A 323 7.54 -26.81 4.34
CA ASP A 323 8.28 -28.05 4.15
C ASP A 323 8.63 -28.75 5.49
N ALA A 324 8.37 -28.11 6.62
CA ALA A 324 8.61 -28.72 7.94
C ALA A 324 7.48 -29.70 8.27
N ALA A 325 7.83 -30.87 8.83
CA ALA A 325 6.83 -31.77 9.38
C ALA A 325 5.89 -31.04 10.34
N PRO A 326 4.58 -31.29 10.33
CA PRO A 326 3.63 -30.50 11.09
C PRO A 326 3.97 -30.53 12.58
N LYS A 327 4.59 -29.48 13.09
CA LYS A 327 4.58 -29.20 14.52
C LYS A 327 3.15 -28.86 14.89
N SER A 328 2.61 -29.57 15.85
CA SER A 328 1.25 -29.44 16.36
C SER A 328 1.05 -28.08 17.06
N VAL A 329 1.05 -26.99 16.30
CA VAL A 329 0.57 -25.68 16.75
C VAL A 329 -0.06 -24.98 15.55
N VAL A 330 -1.38 -25.15 15.44
CA VAL A 330 -2.20 -24.33 14.55
C VAL A 330 -2.26 -22.93 15.16
N LYS A 331 -1.45 -21.99 14.67
CA LYS A 331 -1.79 -20.58 14.79
C LYS A 331 -2.96 -20.35 13.83
N GLN A 332 -4.17 -20.28 14.38
CA GLN A 332 -5.36 -19.85 13.63
C GLN A 332 -5.15 -18.38 13.25
N LEU A 333 -5.12 -18.12 11.96
CA LEU A 333 -5.22 -16.78 11.35
C LEU A 333 -6.67 -16.51 11.01
#